data_5f277a616c9bc328714c15167bb26884
#
_entry.id   5f277a616c9bc328714c15167bb26884
#
_cell.length_a   1.000
_cell.length_b   1.000
_cell.length_c   1.000
_cell.angle_alpha   90.00
_cell.angle_beta   90.00
_cell.angle_gamma   90.00
#
_symmetry.space_group_name_H-M   'P 1'
#
loop_
_entity.id
_entity.type
_entity.pdbx_description
1 polymer ?
#
loop_
_entity_poly.entity_id
_entity_poly.type
_entity_poly.pdbx_seq_one_letter_code
_entity_poly.pdbx_strand_id
1 'polypeptide(L)'
;MTTTDEVVQYLQWRKDVAAHDYAAASGYLSIRFGESRAQEMAKKLRKLPVIQRRANDILRATQRDPLPLSDPGVLRDLQKVLAGEKLSPVLIAEGDIADGYHRVSLAYALDPYADVPLKLA
;
A
#
# COMPACT_ATOMS: atom_id res chain seq x y z
N MET A 1 -5.72 0.68 27.69
CA MET A 1 -4.73 1.14 26.69
C MET A 1 -4.70 0.14 25.54
N THR A 2 -4.79 0.61 24.30
CA THR A 2 -4.78 -0.24 23.10
C THR A 2 -3.35 -0.66 22.76
N THR A 3 -3.09 -1.98 22.66
CA THR A 3 -1.79 -2.51 22.23
C THR A 3 -1.72 -2.58 20.71
N THR A 4 -0.51 -2.73 20.14
CA THR A 4 -0.34 -2.93 18.71
C THR A 4 -1.05 -4.18 18.22
N ASP A 5 -1.07 -5.27 19.01
CA ASP A 5 -1.79 -6.50 18.67
C ASP A 5 -3.30 -6.26 18.58
N GLU A 6 -3.85 -5.45 19.48
CA GLU A 6 -5.26 -5.08 19.45
C GLU A 6 -5.57 -4.22 18.22
N VAL A 7 -4.69 -3.29 17.87
CA VAL A 7 -4.90 -2.41 16.71
C VAL A 7 -4.81 -3.19 15.40
N VAL A 8 -3.90 -4.15 15.30
CA VAL A 8 -3.75 -4.96 14.09
C VAL A 8 -5.03 -5.71 13.71
N GLN A 9 -5.87 -6.05 14.70
CA GLN A 9 -7.17 -6.69 14.45
C GLN A 9 -8.13 -5.78 13.70
N TYR A 10 -7.96 -4.47 13.78
CA TYR A 10 -8.79 -3.49 13.08
C TYR A 10 -8.26 -3.15 11.70
N LEU A 11 -7.07 -3.66 11.34
CA LEU A 11 -6.49 -3.44 10.03
C LEU A 11 -7.28 -4.23 8.99
N GLN A 12 -8.21 -3.55 8.34
CA GLN A 12 -9.10 -4.14 7.34
C GLN A 12 -8.82 -3.53 5.97
N TRP A 13 -8.96 -4.35 4.94
CA TRP A 13 -8.66 -3.98 3.57
C TRP A 13 -9.89 -4.16 2.68
N ARG A 14 -10.01 -3.27 1.69
CA ARG A 14 -11.01 -3.43 0.63
C ARG A 14 -10.63 -4.63 -0.23
N LYS A 15 -11.65 -5.24 -0.86
CA LYS A 15 -11.41 -6.36 -1.80
C LYS A 15 -10.66 -5.90 -3.03
N ASP A 16 -11.01 -4.72 -3.54
CA ASP A 16 -10.44 -4.17 -4.76
C ASP A 16 -9.76 -2.84 -4.49
N VAL A 17 -8.81 -2.49 -5.37
CA VAL A 17 -8.13 -1.21 -5.32
C VAL A 17 -9.11 -0.09 -5.65
N ALA A 18 -9.09 0.99 -4.87
CA ALA A 18 -9.91 2.16 -5.14
C ALA A 18 -9.53 2.77 -6.50
N ALA A 19 -10.53 3.19 -7.27
CA ALA A 19 -10.32 3.66 -8.64
C ALA A 19 -9.28 4.80 -8.74
N HIS A 20 -9.28 5.73 -7.78
CA HIS A 20 -8.35 6.87 -7.78
C HIS A 20 -6.90 6.46 -7.52
N ASP A 21 -6.65 5.28 -6.94
CA ASP A 21 -5.29 4.81 -6.67
C ASP A 21 -4.53 4.48 -7.96
N TYR A 22 -5.24 4.03 -9.01
CA TYR A 22 -4.59 3.80 -10.30
C TYR A 22 -4.09 5.10 -10.92
N ALA A 23 -4.84 6.19 -10.77
CA ALA A 23 -4.39 7.50 -11.24
C ALA A 23 -3.17 7.99 -10.46
N ALA A 24 -3.17 7.79 -9.14
CA ALA A 24 -2.03 8.13 -8.28
C ALA A 24 -0.78 7.32 -8.67
N ALA A 25 -0.94 6.01 -8.89
CA ALA A 25 0.15 5.15 -9.34
C ALA A 25 0.68 5.57 -10.70
N SER A 26 -0.20 5.89 -11.64
CA SER A 26 0.19 6.36 -12.98
C SER A 26 0.97 7.67 -12.90
N GLY A 27 0.54 8.61 -12.05
CA GLY A 27 1.25 9.87 -11.82
C GLY A 27 2.67 9.64 -11.32
N TYR A 28 2.83 8.78 -10.33
CA TYR A 28 4.15 8.43 -9.80
C TYR A 28 5.02 7.74 -10.86
N LEU A 29 4.48 6.74 -11.55
CA LEU A 29 5.23 5.97 -12.55
C LEU A 29 5.62 6.83 -13.77
N SER A 30 4.82 7.85 -14.10
CA SER A 30 5.12 8.75 -15.23
C SER A 30 6.41 9.54 -15.03
N ILE A 31 6.74 9.85 -13.79
CA ILE A 31 7.99 10.54 -13.46
C ILE A 31 9.19 9.64 -13.73
N ARG A 32 9.07 8.34 -13.44
CA ARG A 32 10.16 7.38 -13.63
C ARG A 32 10.27 6.85 -15.06
N PHE A 33 9.14 6.63 -15.73
CA PHE A 33 9.11 5.88 -16.99
C PHE A 33 8.47 6.62 -18.16
N GLY A 34 7.94 7.83 -17.93
CA GLY A 34 7.18 8.57 -18.93
C GLY A 34 5.69 8.19 -18.92
N GLU A 35 4.86 9.10 -19.45
CA GLU A 35 3.40 8.98 -19.39
C GLU A 35 2.86 7.74 -20.11
N SER A 36 3.36 7.47 -21.31
CA SER A 36 2.87 6.35 -22.13
C SER A 36 3.06 5.02 -21.42
N ARG A 37 4.27 4.77 -20.91
CA ARG A 37 4.57 3.54 -20.19
C ARG A 37 3.82 3.45 -18.87
N ALA A 38 3.68 4.57 -18.17
CA ALA A 38 2.92 4.61 -16.91
C ALA A 38 1.46 4.23 -17.14
N GLN A 39 0.83 4.71 -18.21
CA GLN A 39 -0.54 4.37 -18.56
C GLN A 39 -0.69 2.87 -18.88
N GLU A 40 0.28 2.30 -19.59
CA GLU A 40 0.28 0.86 -19.88
C GLU A 40 0.40 0.04 -18.60
N MET A 41 1.28 0.43 -17.69
CA MET A 41 1.44 -0.21 -16.38
C MET A 41 0.16 -0.14 -15.55
N ALA A 42 -0.50 1.01 -15.53
CA ALA A 42 -1.76 1.19 -14.80
C ALA A 42 -2.87 0.29 -15.38
N LYS A 43 -2.94 0.18 -16.71
CA LYS A 43 -3.88 -0.75 -17.37
C LYS A 43 -3.62 -2.19 -16.99
N LYS A 44 -2.35 -2.59 -16.95
CA LYS A 44 -1.96 -3.93 -16.56
C LYS A 44 -2.34 -4.21 -15.11
N LEU A 45 -2.05 -3.26 -14.21
CA LEU A 45 -2.39 -3.39 -12.79
C LEU A 45 -3.90 -3.58 -12.59
N ARG A 46 -4.74 -2.88 -13.35
CA ARG A 46 -6.20 -3.03 -13.24
C ARG A 46 -6.66 -4.46 -13.47
N LYS A 47 -5.98 -5.20 -14.33
CA LYS A 47 -6.37 -6.57 -14.74
C LYS A 47 -5.79 -7.65 -13.84
N LEU A 48 -4.79 -7.31 -13.00
CA LEU A 48 -4.13 -8.29 -12.15
C LEU A 48 -4.96 -8.59 -10.90
N PRO A 49 -4.83 -9.82 -10.36
CA PRO A 49 -5.51 -10.15 -9.12
C PRO A 49 -4.84 -9.49 -7.92
N VAL A 50 -5.61 -9.32 -6.86
CA VAL A 50 -5.07 -8.95 -5.55
C VAL A 50 -4.45 -10.19 -4.91
N ILE A 51 -3.20 -10.07 -4.48
CA ILE A 51 -2.46 -11.12 -3.78
C ILE A 51 -2.02 -10.60 -2.41
N GLN A 52 -1.59 -11.50 -1.53
CA GLN A 52 -1.15 -11.16 -0.18
C GLN A 52 0.36 -11.32 -0.06
N ARG A 53 1.01 -10.34 0.54
CA ARG A 53 2.44 -10.41 0.90
C ARG A 53 2.66 -9.73 2.24
N ARG A 54 3.67 -10.16 2.98
CA ARG A 54 4.01 -9.55 4.27
C ARG A 54 4.57 -8.15 4.11
N ALA A 55 4.21 -7.26 5.02
CA ALA A 55 4.71 -5.87 5.01
C ALA A 55 6.24 -5.82 4.95
N ASN A 56 6.92 -6.63 5.76
CA ASN A 56 8.38 -6.69 5.78
C ASN A 56 8.97 -7.09 4.41
N ASP A 57 8.37 -8.07 3.75
CA ASP A 57 8.85 -8.53 2.45
C ASP A 57 8.64 -7.48 1.36
N ILE A 58 7.53 -6.77 1.41
CA ILE A 58 7.25 -5.68 0.47
C ILE A 58 8.32 -4.58 0.59
N LEU A 59 8.64 -4.16 1.80
CA LEU A 59 9.65 -3.11 2.03
C LEU A 59 11.03 -3.56 1.58
N ARG A 60 11.41 -4.80 1.89
CA ARG A 60 12.70 -5.35 1.47
C ARG A 60 12.81 -5.46 -0.05
N ALA A 61 11.78 -6.02 -0.68
CA ALA A 61 11.76 -6.22 -2.14
C ALA A 61 11.80 -4.91 -2.91
N THR A 62 11.16 -3.87 -2.39
CA THR A 62 11.12 -2.54 -3.01
C THR A 62 12.26 -1.63 -2.55
N GLN A 63 13.14 -2.11 -1.66
CA GLN A 63 14.27 -1.36 -1.10
C GLN A 63 13.83 -0.05 -0.45
N ARG A 64 12.69 -0.07 0.24
CA ARG A 64 12.13 1.07 0.94
C ARG A 64 12.21 0.85 2.45
N ASP A 65 12.64 1.88 3.17
CA ASP A 65 12.54 1.90 4.62
C ASP A 65 11.11 2.27 5.02
N PRO A 66 10.59 1.70 6.12
CA PRO A 66 9.27 2.09 6.58
C PRO A 66 9.26 3.55 7.02
N LEU A 67 8.20 4.27 6.68
CA LEU A 67 7.95 5.58 7.25
C LEU A 67 7.61 5.42 8.73
N PRO A 68 8.04 6.34 9.60
CA PRO A 68 7.72 6.25 11.03
C PRO A 68 6.24 6.44 11.28
N LEU A 69 5.75 5.90 12.40
CA LEU A 69 4.35 6.06 12.79
C LEU A 69 3.97 7.53 12.98
N SER A 70 4.95 8.39 13.26
CA SER A 70 4.75 9.84 13.39
C SER A 70 4.56 10.55 12.04
N ASP A 71 4.81 9.88 10.92
CA ASP A 71 4.59 10.48 9.60
C ASP A 71 3.12 10.87 9.43
N PRO A 72 2.82 12.09 8.96
CA PRO A 72 1.42 12.55 8.83
C PRO A 72 0.53 11.65 7.98
N GLY A 73 1.07 11.09 6.90
CA GLY A 73 0.32 10.16 6.05
C GLY A 73 0.04 8.83 6.74
N VAL A 74 1.00 8.31 7.49
CA VAL A 74 0.83 7.08 8.27
C VAL A 74 -0.19 7.30 9.39
N LEU A 75 -0.11 8.42 10.10
CA LEU A 75 -1.09 8.77 11.15
C LEU A 75 -2.49 8.91 10.59
N ARG A 76 -2.63 9.47 9.39
CA ARG A 76 -3.93 9.61 8.73
C ARG A 76 -4.54 8.24 8.45
N ASP A 77 -3.74 7.30 7.95
CA ASP A 77 -4.20 5.93 7.72
C ASP A 77 -4.54 5.22 9.03
N LEU A 78 -3.76 5.44 10.09
CA LEU A 78 -4.08 4.91 11.42
C LEU A 78 -5.44 5.42 11.91
N GLN A 79 -5.71 6.71 11.75
CA GLN A 79 -6.99 7.30 12.12
C GLN A 79 -8.16 6.66 11.36
N LYS A 80 -7.97 6.37 10.07
CA LYS A 80 -8.98 5.65 9.26
C LYS A 80 -9.24 4.26 9.82
N VAL A 81 -8.18 3.52 10.13
CA VAL A 81 -8.29 2.17 10.70
C VAL A 81 -9.04 2.20 12.02
N LEU A 82 -8.71 3.12 12.91
CA LEU A 82 -9.37 3.27 14.20
C LEU A 82 -10.83 3.70 14.07
N ALA A 83 -11.17 4.39 12.98
CA ALA A 83 -12.55 4.76 12.67
C ALA A 83 -13.34 3.63 11.98
N GLY A 84 -12.73 2.47 11.76
CA GLY A 84 -13.37 1.33 11.12
C GLY A 84 -13.36 1.35 9.60
N GLU A 85 -12.60 2.26 8.98
CA GLU A 85 -12.48 2.34 7.54
C GLU A 85 -11.54 1.27 7.00
N LYS A 86 -11.86 0.75 5.81
CA LYS A 86 -11.03 -0.23 5.11
C LYS A 86 -10.03 0.49 4.21
N LEU A 87 -8.79 0.00 4.23
CA LEU A 87 -7.73 0.52 3.39
C LEU A 87 -7.77 -0.12 2.00
N SER A 88 -7.34 0.63 1.00
CA SER A 88 -7.22 0.12 -0.37
C SER A 88 -5.94 -0.74 -0.50
N PRO A 89 -5.98 -1.86 -1.26
CA PRO A 89 -4.77 -2.63 -1.56
C PRO A 89 -3.69 -1.77 -2.21
N VAL A 90 -2.45 -2.21 -2.07
CA VAL A 90 -1.26 -1.49 -2.53
C VAL A 90 -0.97 -1.84 -4.00
N LEU A 91 -0.37 -0.91 -4.73
CA LEU A 91 0.04 -1.11 -6.12
C LEU A 91 1.57 -1.11 -6.20
N ILE A 92 2.13 -2.21 -6.73
CA ILE A 92 3.57 -2.37 -6.93
C ILE A 92 3.83 -2.63 -8.41
N ALA A 93 4.73 -1.88 -8.99
CA ALA A 93 5.12 -2.03 -10.38
C ALA A 93 6.62 -1.79 -10.55
N GLU A 94 7.27 -2.61 -11.37
CA GLU A 94 8.70 -2.48 -11.69
C GLU A 94 9.58 -2.39 -10.44
N GLY A 95 9.27 -3.18 -9.43
CA GLY A 95 10.06 -3.25 -8.20
C GLY A 95 9.90 -2.07 -7.26
N ASP A 96 8.86 -1.25 -7.43
CA ASP A 96 8.62 -0.10 -6.55
C ASP A 96 7.15 -0.01 -6.13
N ILE A 97 6.93 0.61 -4.98
CA ILE A 97 5.58 0.89 -4.51
C ILE A 97 5.07 2.10 -5.29
N ALA A 98 4.17 1.84 -6.24
CA ALA A 98 3.60 2.89 -7.08
C ALA A 98 2.51 3.68 -6.34
N ASP A 99 1.80 3.02 -5.41
CA ASP A 99 0.81 3.65 -4.54
C ASP A 99 0.61 2.80 -3.29
N GLY A 100 0.56 3.44 -2.13
CA GLY A 100 0.30 2.77 -0.85
C GLY A 100 1.48 2.67 0.10
N TYR A 101 2.53 3.47 -0.07
CA TYR A 101 3.71 3.45 0.80
C TYR A 101 3.32 3.70 2.27
N HIS A 102 2.44 4.65 2.54
CA HIS A 102 1.95 4.93 3.91
C HIS A 102 1.23 3.72 4.50
N ARG A 103 0.42 3.03 3.70
CA ARG A 103 -0.35 1.85 4.15
C ARG A 103 0.56 0.68 4.49
N VAL A 104 1.59 0.43 3.68
CA VAL A 104 2.59 -0.62 3.98
C VAL A 104 3.35 -0.27 5.26
N SER A 105 3.75 1.00 5.41
CA SER A 105 4.47 1.47 6.60
C SER A 105 3.63 1.33 7.86
N LEU A 106 2.33 1.64 7.80
CA LEU A 106 1.42 1.44 8.92
C LEU A 106 1.32 -0.05 9.28
N ALA A 107 1.09 -0.91 8.29
CA ALA A 107 1.01 -2.35 8.52
C ALA A 107 2.29 -2.86 9.19
N TYR A 108 3.45 -2.45 8.69
CA TYR A 108 4.75 -2.80 9.26
C TYR A 108 4.90 -2.34 10.71
N ALA A 109 4.46 -1.13 11.02
CA ALA A 109 4.56 -0.57 12.37
C ALA A 109 3.69 -1.35 13.37
N LEU A 110 2.54 -1.85 12.93
CA LEU A 110 1.64 -2.64 13.77
C LEU A 110 2.13 -4.09 13.91
N ASP A 111 2.56 -4.70 12.81
CA ASP A 111 3.13 -6.04 12.76
C ASP A 111 3.93 -6.19 11.46
N PRO A 112 5.27 -6.34 11.53
CA PRO A 112 6.10 -6.49 10.34
C PRO A 112 5.71 -7.68 9.44
N TYR A 113 5.06 -8.68 10.00
CA TYR A 113 4.64 -9.89 9.30
C TYR A 113 3.15 -9.87 8.91
N ALA A 114 2.47 -8.73 9.10
CA ALA A 114 1.09 -8.58 8.68
C ALA A 114 0.97 -8.74 7.16
N ASP A 115 -0.05 -9.48 6.73
CA ASP A 115 -0.36 -9.61 5.30
C ASP A 115 -0.94 -8.31 4.77
N VAL A 116 -0.43 -7.87 3.63
CA VAL A 116 -0.90 -6.68 2.93
C VAL A 116 -1.38 -7.10 1.55
N PRO A 117 -2.64 -6.81 1.19
CA PRO A 117 -3.13 -7.10 -0.15
C PRO A 117 -2.53 -6.11 -1.15
N LEU A 118 -2.13 -6.62 -2.31
CA LEU A 118 -1.51 -5.81 -3.34
C LEU A 118 -1.73 -6.39 -4.73
N LYS A 119 -1.53 -5.55 -5.74
CA LYS A 119 -1.36 -5.99 -7.12
C LYS A 119 0.09 -5.77 -7.53
N LEU A 120 0.65 -6.75 -8.22
CA LEU A 120 2.07 -6.78 -8.56
C LEU A 120 2.25 -6.91 -10.07
N ALA A 121 2.84 -5.88 -10.66
CA ALA A 121 3.22 -5.90 -12.06
C ALA A 121 4.74 -5.85 -12.23
#